data_8b765aba02cfae7a8c306a91c40f2b03
#
_entry.id   8b765aba02cfae7a8c306a91c40f2b03
#
_cell.length_a   1.000
_cell.length_b   1.000
_cell.length_c   1.000
_cell.angle_alpha   90.00
_cell.angle_beta   90.00
_cell.angle_gamma   90.00
#
_symmetry.space_group_name_H-M   'P 1'
#
loop_
_entity.id
_entity.type
_entity.pdbx_description
1 polymer ?
#
loop_
_entity_poly.entity_id
_entity_poly.type
_entity_poly.pdbx_seq_one_letter_code
_entity_poly.pdbx_strand_id
1 'polypeptide(L)'
;TKPGLSNIFTLFTMETLGPGWAFGLFFTRVTLGCVITGQGSAFLYSFAGGLLAYALMLLLRRKLKGSTLWVKSVLCAMTHNAGQLAAAAAIAKTGAVWSYLPILISAAILAGTLTGLCTQLVLHRLAKAGVLPEETSPKKQEEEANG
;
A
#
# COMPACT_ATOMS: atom_id res chain seq x y z
N THR A 1 3.93 0.31 -15.89
CA THR A 1 3.90 -0.49 -14.64
C THR A 1 2.57 -0.26 -13.96
N LYS A 2 1.82 -1.32 -13.66
CA LYS A 2 0.49 -1.26 -13.03
C LYS A 2 0.66 -1.06 -11.51
N PRO A 3 0.57 0.16 -10.97
CA PRO A 3 0.96 0.45 -9.57
C PRO A 3 -0.01 -0.12 -8.53
N GLY A 4 -1.23 -0.45 -8.90
CA GLY A 4 -2.25 -0.92 -7.97
C GLY A 4 -2.05 -2.35 -7.47
N LEU A 5 -1.74 -3.30 -8.36
CA LEU A 5 -1.64 -4.73 -8.02
C LEU A 5 -0.52 -5.05 -7.04
N SER A 6 0.56 -4.28 -7.08
CA SER A 6 1.72 -4.53 -6.23
C SER A 6 1.52 -4.13 -4.76
N ASN A 7 0.60 -3.22 -4.47
CA ASN A 7 0.23 -2.86 -3.10
C ASN A 7 -0.62 -3.95 -2.43
N ILE A 8 -1.34 -4.78 -3.21
CA ILE A 8 -2.11 -5.92 -2.69
C ILE A 8 -1.20 -6.85 -1.90
N PHE A 9 -0.06 -7.23 -2.49
CA PHE A 9 0.86 -8.16 -1.84
C PHE A 9 1.46 -7.59 -0.57
N THR A 10 1.81 -6.30 -0.56
CA THR A 10 2.37 -5.66 0.64
C THR A 10 1.33 -5.54 1.75
N LEU A 11 0.10 -5.16 1.41
CA LEU A 11 -1.00 -5.08 2.36
C LEU A 11 -1.36 -6.47 2.91
N PHE A 12 -1.49 -7.46 2.04
CA PHE A 12 -1.77 -8.84 2.41
C PHE A 12 -0.68 -9.39 3.34
N THR A 13 0.61 -9.21 2.98
CA THR A 13 1.73 -9.68 3.78
C THR A 13 1.80 -8.98 5.12
N MET A 14 1.47 -7.69 5.19
CA MET A 14 1.43 -6.92 6.44
C MET A 14 0.37 -7.48 7.40
N GLU A 15 -0.80 -7.85 6.90
CA GLU A 15 -1.90 -8.36 7.73
C GLU A 15 -1.70 -9.83 8.13
N THR A 16 -1.07 -10.65 7.27
CA THR A 16 -0.90 -12.11 7.50
C THR A 16 0.42 -12.49 8.15
N LEU A 17 1.54 -12.00 7.63
CA LEU A 17 2.89 -12.38 8.05
C LEU A 17 3.58 -11.35 8.96
N GLY A 18 3.01 -10.14 9.03
CA GLY A 18 3.52 -9.07 9.89
C GLY A 18 4.45 -8.08 9.17
N PRO A 19 4.88 -7.04 9.92
CA PRO A 19 5.56 -5.88 9.33
C PRO A 19 6.94 -6.21 8.75
N GLY A 20 7.70 -7.11 9.36
CA GLY A 20 9.04 -7.46 8.88
C GLY A 20 9.04 -8.08 7.48
N TRP A 21 8.14 -9.02 7.24
CA TRP A 21 7.98 -9.65 5.93
C TRP A 21 7.43 -8.69 4.87
N ALA A 22 6.52 -7.79 5.27
CA ALA A 22 6.00 -6.76 4.37
C ALA A 22 7.09 -5.78 3.95
N PHE A 23 8.01 -5.42 4.84
CA PHE A 23 9.16 -4.59 4.50
C PHE A 23 10.12 -5.30 3.53
N GLY A 24 10.45 -6.56 3.79
CA GLY A 24 11.27 -7.37 2.89
C GLY A 24 10.67 -7.47 1.48
N LEU A 25 9.36 -7.73 1.40
CA LEU A 25 8.64 -7.78 0.12
C LEU A 25 8.66 -6.42 -0.61
N PHE A 26 8.43 -5.33 0.13
CA PHE A 26 8.50 -3.97 -0.41
C PHE A 26 9.89 -3.69 -0.99
N PHE A 27 10.94 -3.96 -0.24
CA PHE A 27 12.32 -3.72 -0.66
C PHE A 27 12.69 -4.54 -1.90
N THR A 28 12.40 -5.84 -1.88
CA THR A 28 12.63 -6.75 -3.02
C THR A 28 11.92 -6.25 -4.28
N ARG A 29 10.67 -5.83 -4.14
CA ARG A 29 9.87 -5.32 -5.26
C ARG A 29 10.45 -4.05 -5.87
N VAL A 30 10.86 -3.08 -5.04
CA VAL A 30 11.42 -1.81 -5.52
C VAL A 30 12.76 -2.06 -6.22
N THR A 31 13.60 -2.92 -5.64
CA THR A 31 14.88 -3.30 -6.21
C THR A 31 14.71 -4.04 -7.55
N LEU A 32 13.81 -5.02 -7.59
CA LEU A 32 13.53 -5.78 -8.82
C LEU A 32 12.96 -4.88 -9.92
N GLY A 33 12.05 -3.96 -9.55
CA GLY A 33 11.52 -2.97 -10.48
C GLY A 33 12.62 -2.08 -11.09
N CYS A 34 13.59 -1.66 -10.28
CA CYS A 34 14.74 -0.88 -10.74
C CYS A 34 15.63 -1.69 -11.72
N VAL A 35 15.91 -2.94 -11.39
CA VAL A 35 16.72 -3.83 -12.24
C VAL A 35 16.04 -4.05 -13.61
N ILE A 36 14.74 -4.29 -13.61
CA ILE A 36 13.98 -4.55 -14.85
C ILE A 36 13.86 -3.30 -15.71
N THR A 37 13.66 -2.13 -15.11
CA THR A 37 13.48 -0.88 -15.86
C THR A 37 14.78 -0.21 -16.24
N GLY A 38 15.89 -0.54 -15.58
CA GLY A 38 17.20 0.08 -15.79
C GLY A 38 17.26 1.57 -15.39
N GLN A 39 16.24 2.09 -14.70
CA GLN A 39 16.13 3.51 -14.35
C GLN A 39 16.38 3.73 -12.85
N GLY A 40 17.57 4.20 -12.50
CA GLY A 40 17.94 4.51 -11.11
C GLY A 40 17.07 5.60 -10.46
N SER A 41 16.59 6.58 -11.23
CA SER A 41 15.66 7.60 -10.74
C SER A 41 14.32 7.01 -10.34
N ALA A 42 13.82 6.03 -11.09
CA ALA A 42 12.57 5.32 -10.74
C ALA A 42 12.67 4.58 -9.41
N PHE A 43 13.86 4.09 -9.05
CA PHE A 43 14.13 3.51 -7.75
C PHE A 43 13.92 4.53 -6.63
N LEU A 44 14.51 5.72 -6.74
CA LEU A 44 14.41 6.76 -5.72
C LEU A 44 12.94 7.20 -5.49
N TYR A 45 12.19 7.40 -6.56
CA TYR A 45 10.77 7.75 -6.46
C TYR A 45 9.95 6.64 -5.81
N SER A 46 10.14 5.40 -6.27
CA SER A 46 9.42 4.23 -5.75
C SER A 46 9.79 3.93 -4.30
N PHE A 47 11.06 4.11 -3.94
CA PHE A 47 11.53 3.90 -2.58
C PHE A 47 10.98 4.94 -1.61
N ALA A 48 11.06 6.24 -1.96
CA ALA A 48 10.53 7.32 -1.13
C ALA A 48 9.02 7.20 -0.92
N GLY A 49 8.25 6.99 -2.01
CA GLY A 49 6.81 6.81 -1.93
C GLY A 49 6.42 5.55 -1.16
N GLY A 50 7.13 4.45 -1.39
CA GLY A 50 6.87 3.18 -0.70
C GLY A 50 7.22 3.20 0.77
N LEU A 51 8.31 3.87 1.15
CA LEU A 51 8.71 4.02 2.55
C LEU A 51 7.68 4.83 3.34
N LEU A 52 7.18 5.94 2.77
CA LEU A 52 6.12 6.75 3.37
C LEU A 52 4.81 5.95 3.51
N ALA A 53 4.42 5.22 2.48
CA ALA A 53 3.24 4.37 2.53
C ALA A 53 3.38 3.26 3.58
N TYR A 54 4.56 2.64 3.67
CA TYR A 54 4.85 1.62 4.67
C TYR A 54 4.80 2.19 6.11
N ALA A 55 5.38 3.36 6.35
CA ALA A 55 5.33 4.04 7.65
C ALA A 55 3.89 4.38 8.05
N LEU A 56 3.09 4.91 7.11
CA LEU A 56 1.67 5.16 7.33
C LEU A 56 0.91 3.87 7.66
N MET A 57 1.20 2.79 6.95
CA MET A 57 0.56 1.49 7.17
C MET A 57 0.85 0.93 8.56
N LEU A 58 2.09 1.07 9.05
CA LEU A 58 2.45 0.71 10.43
C LEU A 58 1.65 1.54 11.45
N LEU A 59 1.48 2.83 11.19
CA LEU A 59 0.72 3.73 12.05
C LEU A 59 -0.76 3.36 12.06
N LEU A 60 -1.34 3.11 10.90
CA LEU A 60 -2.74 2.71 10.73
C LEU A 60 -3.03 1.35 11.38
N ARG A 61 -2.10 0.40 11.28
CA ARG A 61 -2.23 -0.90 11.95
C ARG A 61 -2.35 -0.76 13.47
N ARG A 62 -1.60 0.20 14.06
CA ARG A 62 -1.63 0.44 15.51
C ARG A 62 -2.87 1.19 15.96
N LYS A 63 -3.35 2.16 15.17
CA LYS A 63 -4.45 3.09 15.55
C LYS A 63 -5.82 2.64 15.09
N LEU A 64 -5.91 1.96 13.96
CA LEU A 64 -7.15 1.54 13.31
C LEU A 64 -7.26 0.01 13.34
N LYS A 65 -7.34 -0.59 14.52
CA LYS A 65 -7.77 -1.97 14.67
C LYS A 65 -9.24 -2.03 14.24
N GLY A 66 -9.56 -2.85 13.25
CA GLY A 66 -10.93 -3.03 12.77
C GLY A 66 -11.40 -2.08 11.67
N SER A 67 -10.60 -1.13 11.23
CA SER A 67 -10.92 -0.32 10.05
C SER A 67 -10.86 -1.18 8.77
N THR A 68 -11.83 -0.96 7.89
CA THR A 68 -11.94 -1.65 6.59
C THR A 68 -10.63 -1.56 5.80
N LEU A 69 -10.14 -2.69 5.31
CA LEU A 69 -8.86 -2.80 4.59
C LEU A 69 -8.79 -1.89 3.37
N TRP A 70 -9.92 -1.62 2.71
CA TRP A 70 -9.95 -0.72 1.55
C TRP A 70 -9.60 0.72 1.92
N VAL A 71 -10.00 1.21 3.10
CA VAL A 71 -9.62 2.56 3.59
C VAL A 71 -8.12 2.65 3.83
N LYS A 72 -7.54 1.65 4.50
CA LYS A 72 -6.08 1.57 4.71
C LYS A 72 -5.34 1.57 3.37
N SER A 73 -5.85 0.80 2.40
CA SER A 73 -5.27 0.69 1.06
C SER A 73 -5.29 2.02 0.30
N VAL A 74 -6.43 2.74 0.32
CA VAL A 74 -6.56 4.05 -0.33
C VAL A 74 -5.59 5.05 0.28
N LEU A 75 -5.55 5.15 1.62
CA LEU A 75 -4.65 6.06 2.31
C LEU A 75 -3.18 5.76 2.01
N CYS A 76 -2.79 4.48 1.99
CA CYS A 76 -1.44 4.06 1.62
C CYS A 76 -1.11 4.39 0.15
N ALA A 77 -2.07 4.21 -0.77
CA ALA A 77 -1.88 4.54 -2.17
C ALA A 77 -1.72 6.05 -2.40
N MET A 78 -2.52 6.87 -1.71
CA MET A 78 -2.40 8.34 -1.76
C MET A 78 -1.04 8.81 -1.21
N THR A 79 -0.63 8.27 -0.06
CA THR A 79 0.67 8.60 0.55
C THR A 79 1.84 8.15 -0.31
N HIS A 80 1.73 6.99 -0.94
CA HIS A 80 2.73 6.50 -1.88
C HIS A 80 2.90 7.45 -3.07
N ASN A 81 1.81 7.86 -3.70
CA ASN A 81 1.84 8.79 -4.82
C ASN A 81 2.35 10.18 -4.41
N ALA A 82 1.92 10.68 -3.24
CA ALA A 82 2.42 11.95 -2.71
C ALA A 82 3.94 11.90 -2.44
N GLY A 83 4.43 10.80 -1.87
CA GLY A 83 5.86 10.60 -1.64
C GLY A 83 6.68 10.50 -2.92
N GLN A 84 6.16 9.82 -3.94
CA GLN A 84 6.79 9.79 -5.27
C GLN A 84 6.85 11.18 -5.90
N LEU A 85 5.76 11.94 -5.80
CA LEU A 85 5.68 13.28 -6.35
C LEU A 85 6.64 14.25 -5.64
N ALA A 86 6.72 14.16 -4.31
CA ALA A 86 7.65 14.96 -3.52
C ALA A 86 9.11 14.65 -3.90
N ALA A 87 9.46 13.38 -4.05
CA ALA A 87 10.79 12.97 -4.51
C ALA A 87 11.08 13.48 -5.93
N ALA A 88 10.09 13.39 -6.83
CA ALA A 88 10.21 13.90 -8.19
C ALA A 88 10.40 15.42 -8.22
N ALA A 89 9.66 16.18 -7.42
CA ALA A 89 9.80 17.62 -7.30
C ALA A 89 11.19 18.03 -6.77
N ALA A 90 11.71 17.29 -5.77
CA ALA A 90 13.02 17.51 -5.20
C ALA A 90 14.15 17.27 -6.22
N ILE A 91 14.04 16.23 -7.04
CA ILE A 91 15.04 15.89 -8.06
C ILE A 91 14.95 16.81 -9.27
N ALA A 92 13.75 17.10 -9.75
CA ALA A 92 13.52 17.97 -10.90
C ALA A 92 13.73 19.45 -10.58
N LYS A 93 13.81 19.81 -9.30
CA LYS A 93 13.91 21.22 -8.82
C LYS A 93 12.87 22.16 -9.44
N THR A 94 11.67 21.64 -9.73
CA THR A 94 10.57 22.41 -10.35
C THR A 94 9.25 22.14 -9.65
N GLY A 95 8.46 23.21 -9.49
CA GLY A 95 7.11 23.14 -8.92
C GLY A 95 6.05 22.63 -9.92
N ALA A 96 6.37 22.54 -11.21
CA ALA A 96 5.43 22.10 -12.24
C ALA A 96 4.92 20.64 -12.00
N VAL A 97 5.68 19.84 -11.28
CA VAL A 97 5.32 18.46 -10.93
C VAL A 97 4.04 18.40 -10.07
N TRP A 98 3.76 19.42 -9.27
CA TRP A 98 2.57 19.48 -8.43
C TRP A 98 1.25 19.57 -9.22
N SER A 99 1.30 20.01 -10.47
CA SER A 99 0.13 20.01 -11.36
C SER A 99 -0.41 18.61 -11.66
N TYR A 100 0.39 17.58 -11.47
CA TYR A 100 -0.04 16.18 -11.61
C TYR A 100 -0.73 15.63 -10.36
N LEU A 101 -0.71 16.35 -9.24
CA LEU A 101 -1.26 15.89 -7.97
C LEU A 101 -2.74 15.47 -8.04
N PRO A 102 -3.65 16.24 -8.67
CA PRO A 102 -5.07 15.86 -8.75
C PRO A 102 -5.28 14.55 -9.50
N ILE A 103 -4.53 14.34 -10.58
CA ILE A 103 -4.61 13.12 -11.39
C ILE A 103 -4.08 11.92 -10.59
N LEU A 104 -2.98 12.10 -9.87
CA LEU A 104 -2.40 11.05 -9.04
C LEU A 104 -3.31 10.67 -7.87
N ILE A 105 -3.97 11.64 -7.24
CA ILE A 105 -4.94 11.40 -6.16
C ILE A 105 -6.13 10.59 -6.69
N SER A 106 -6.71 10.99 -7.81
CA SER A 106 -7.83 10.27 -8.44
C SER A 106 -7.44 8.82 -8.77
N ALA A 107 -6.27 8.63 -9.37
CA ALA A 107 -5.72 7.30 -9.66
C ALA A 107 -5.45 6.49 -8.39
N ALA A 108 -4.98 7.13 -7.30
CA ALA A 108 -4.74 6.47 -6.03
C ALA A 108 -6.02 5.99 -5.36
N ILE A 109 -7.09 6.79 -5.41
CA ILE A 109 -8.41 6.41 -4.88
C ILE A 109 -8.94 5.19 -5.61
N LEU A 110 -8.95 5.21 -6.95
CA LEU A 110 -9.43 4.09 -7.76
C LEU A 110 -8.59 2.83 -7.55
N ALA A 111 -7.27 2.94 -7.68
CA ALA A 111 -6.36 1.81 -7.51
C ALA A 111 -6.36 1.30 -6.07
N GLY A 112 -6.38 2.19 -5.08
CA GLY A 112 -6.38 1.84 -3.67
C GLY A 112 -7.67 1.15 -3.24
N THR A 113 -8.82 1.62 -3.72
CA THR A 113 -10.12 0.98 -3.46
C THR A 113 -10.16 -0.42 -4.07
N LEU A 114 -9.79 -0.55 -5.34
CA LEU A 114 -9.76 -1.84 -6.01
C LEU A 114 -8.80 -2.82 -5.30
N THR A 115 -7.60 -2.36 -4.98
CA THR A 115 -6.58 -3.13 -4.26
C THR A 115 -7.07 -3.59 -2.88
N GLY A 116 -7.68 -2.67 -2.12
CA GLY A 116 -8.20 -2.95 -0.79
C GLY A 116 -9.35 -3.96 -0.81
N LEU A 117 -10.29 -3.80 -1.75
CA LEU A 117 -11.39 -4.75 -1.93
C LEU A 117 -10.90 -6.14 -2.35
N CYS A 118 -9.94 -6.21 -3.29
CA CYS A 118 -9.34 -7.49 -3.68
C CYS A 118 -8.64 -8.16 -2.51
N THR A 119 -7.86 -7.41 -1.71
CA THR A 119 -7.19 -7.95 -0.53
C THR A 119 -8.21 -8.45 0.50
N GLN A 120 -9.25 -7.69 0.77
CA GLN A 120 -10.33 -8.08 1.69
C GLN A 120 -11.04 -9.36 1.23
N LEU A 121 -11.32 -9.47 -0.07
CA LEU A 121 -11.93 -10.65 -0.66
C LEU A 121 -11.04 -11.89 -0.52
N VAL A 122 -9.75 -11.76 -0.82
CA VAL A 122 -8.77 -12.85 -0.69
C VAL A 122 -8.63 -13.30 0.75
N LEU A 123 -8.48 -12.36 1.70
CA LEU A 123 -8.40 -12.69 3.12
C LEU A 123 -9.67 -13.38 3.62
N HIS A 124 -10.85 -12.92 3.21
CA HIS A 124 -12.12 -13.55 3.56
C HIS A 124 -12.22 -14.98 3.02
N ARG A 125 -11.78 -15.23 1.79
CA ARG A 125 -11.77 -16.57 1.19
C ARG A 125 -10.79 -17.50 1.87
N LEU A 126 -9.58 -17.03 2.20
CA LEU A 126 -8.56 -17.81 2.89
C LEU A 126 -8.93 -18.15 4.34
N ALA A 127 -9.56 -17.20 5.05
CA ALA A 127 -10.09 -17.44 6.39
C ALA A 127 -11.20 -18.49 6.36
N LYS A 128 -12.12 -18.42 5.37
CA LYS A 128 -13.19 -19.41 5.19
C LYS A 128 -12.66 -20.79 4.79
N ALA A 129 -11.51 -20.85 4.13
CA ALA A 129 -10.85 -22.09 3.74
C ALA A 129 -10.00 -22.70 4.88
N GLY A 130 -9.94 -22.07 6.07
CA GLY A 130 -9.16 -22.55 7.22
C GLY A 130 -7.65 -22.42 7.06
N VAL A 131 -7.18 -21.66 6.07
CA VAL A 131 -5.74 -21.45 5.79
C VAL A 131 -5.15 -20.37 6.69
N LEU A 132 -5.99 -19.43 7.17
CA LEU A 132 -5.59 -18.34 8.08
C LEU A 132 -6.32 -18.45 9.41
N PRO A 133 -5.69 -18.04 10.53
CA PRO A 133 -6.38 -17.93 11.82
C PRO A 133 -7.60 -17.03 11.69
N GLU A 134 -8.70 -17.39 12.36
CA GLU A 134 -9.96 -16.61 12.36
C GLU A 134 -9.80 -15.16 12.84
N GLU A 135 -8.77 -14.86 13.60
CA GLU A 135 -8.41 -13.50 14.04
C GLU A 135 -8.09 -12.54 12.89
N THR A 136 -7.71 -13.07 11.72
CA THR A 136 -7.41 -12.28 10.53
C THR A 136 -8.67 -12.03 9.68
N SER A 137 -9.83 -12.55 10.11
CA SER A 137 -11.08 -12.37 9.39
C SER A 137 -11.59 -10.93 9.52
N PRO A 138 -11.92 -10.26 8.38
CA PRO A 138 -12.45 -8.90 8.40
C PRO A 138 -13.71 -8.72 9.26
N LYS A 139 -14.53 -9.78 9.41
CA LYS A 139 -15.75 -9.75 10.23
C LYS A 139 -15.46 -9.60 11.72
N LYS A 140 -14.47 -10.31 12.26
CA LYS A 140 -14.10 -10.17 13.68
C LYS A 140 -13.49 -8.80 13.98
N GLN A 141 -12.74 -8.25 13.03
CA GLN A 141 -12.16 -6.92 13.16
C GLN A 141 -13.24 -5.82 13.15
N GLU A 142 -14.35 -6.03 12.44
CA GLU A 142 -15.51 -5.13 12.47
C GLU A 142 -16.35 -5.28 13.75
N GLU A 143 -16.50 -6.48 14.30
CA GLU A 143 -17.19 -6.74 15.56
C GLU A 143 -16.44 -6.15 16.77
N GLU A 144 -15.11 -6.29 16.81
CA GLU A 144 -14.28 -5.69 17.87
C GLU A 144 -14.20 -4.15 17.80
N ALA A 145 -14.48 -3.56 16.64
CA ALA A 145 -14.50 -2.10 16.47
C ALA A 145 -15.83 -1.48 16.87
N ASN A 146 -16.93 -2.26 16.88
CA ASN A 146 -18.30 -1.80 17.19
C ASN A 146 -18.76 -2.17 18.62
N GLY A 147 -17.95 -2.85 19.38
CA GLY A 147 -18.20 -3.22 20.76
C GLY A 147 -17.32 -2.44 21.75
#